data_3e401f178686c6aef52f7e5348276f55
#
_entry.id   3e401f178686c6aef52f7e5348276f55
#
_cell.length_a   1.000
_cell.length_b   1.000
_cell.length_c   1.000
_cell.angle_alpha   90.00
_cell.angle_beta   90.00
_cell.angle_gamma   90.00
#
_symmetry.space_group_name_H-M   'P 1'
#
loop_
_entity.id
_entity.type
_entity.pdbx_description
1 polymer ?
#
loop_
_entity_poly.entity_id
_entity_poly.type
_entity_poly.pdbx_seq_one_letter_code
_entity_poly.pdbx_strand_id
1 'polypeptide(L)'
;MKSDSELNPELYDVARKGGTEAPFTGKYVDEHAHGMYKCAICGTELFSSDTKFDSGTGWPSFTEPKNLENIELKEDGNRTEVVCKTCGAHLGHVFDDGPADKGGKRYCINSVCLELKKKE
;
A
#
# COMPACT_ATOMS: atom_id res chain seq x y z
N MET A 1 7.17 1.99 -16.30
CA MET A 1 7.40 2.70 -15.02
C MET A 1 7.42 4.20 -15.28
N LYS A 2 6.77 4.95 -14.41
CA LYS A 2 6.77 6.42 -14.51
C LYS A 2 8.07 6.97 -13.94
N SER A 3 8.62 8.00 -14.59
CA SER A 3 9.75 8.72 -14.02
C SER A 3 9.27 9.67 -12.92
N ASP A 4 10.16 10.09 -12.04
CA ASP A 4 9.78 10.95 -10.92
C ASP A 4 9.15 12.27 -11.39
N SER A 5 9.58 12.79 -12.54
CA SER A 5 9.02 14.02 -13.08
C SER A 5 7.57 13.86 -13.59
N GLU A 6 7.13 12.62 -13.81
CA GLU A 6 5.76 12.33 -14.25
C GLU A 6 4.78 12.13 -13.10
N LEU A 7 5.28 12.05 -11.87
CA LEU A 7 4.43 11.82 -10.69
C LEU A 7 3.75 13.12 -10.29
N ASN A 8 2.46 13.02 -9.88
CA ASN A 8 1.83 14.19 -9.28
C ASN A 8 2.51 14.47 -7.92
N PRO A 9 2.41 15.73 -7.43
CA PRO A 9 3.13 16.13 -6.20
C PRO A 9 2.78 15.26 -4.98
N GLU A 10 1.54 14.87 -4.83
CA GLU A 10 1.11 14.06 -3.69
C GLU A 10 1.75 12.68 -3.72
N LEU A 11 1.74 12.03 -4.88
CA LEU A 11 2.38 10.72 -5.04
C LEU A 11 3.88 10.82 -4.83
N TYR A 12 4.52 11.84 -5.37
CA TYR A 12 5.95 12.05 -5.19
C TYR A 12 6.32 12.21 -3.70
N ASP A 13 5.56 13.02 -2.97
CA ASP A 13 5.83 13.25 -1.55
C ASP A 13 5.76 11.97 -0.73
N VAL A 14 4.78 11.10 -1.01
CA VAL A 14 4.64 9.84 -0.28
C VAL A 14 5.68 8.82 -0.77
N ALA A 15 5.73 8.59 -2.07
CA ALA A 15 6.51 7.49 -2.63
C ALA A 15 8.03 7.74 -2.59
N ARG A 16 8.46 8.98 -2.72
CA ARG A 16 9.89 9.32 -2.81
C ARG A 16 10.44 10.05 -1.59
N LYS A 17 9.60 10.79 -0.87
CA LYS A 17 10.03 11.51 0.33
C LYS A 17 9.60 10.84 1.63
N GLY A 18 8.88 9.71 1.53
CA GLY A 18 8.46 8.96 2.72
C GLY A 18 7.33 9.61 3.50
N GLY A 19 6.54 10.47 2.86
CA GLY A 19 5.40 11.10 3.51
C GLY A 19 4.25 10.12 3.73
N THR A 20 3.21 10.60 4.39
CA THR A 20 2.00 9.83 4.67
C THR A 20 0.79 10.68 4.32
N GLU A 21 -0.16 10.11 3.58
CA GLU A 21 -1.42 10.81 3.32
C GLU A 21 -2.22 10.94 4.61
N ALA A 22 -3.08 11.97 4.71
CA ALA A 22 -3.92 12.14 5.88
C ALA A 22 -4.91 10.98 6.00
N PRO A 23 -5.25 10.55 7.24
CA PRO A 23 -6.20 9.45 7.42
C PRO A 23 -7.57 9.81 6.87
N PHE A 24 -8.27 8.82 6.33
CA PHE A 24 -9.61 8.94 5.75
C PHE A 24 -9.72 9.83 4.51
N THR A 25 -8.59 10.21 3.90
CA THR A 25 -8.59 11.04 2.69
C THR A 25 -8.30 10.26 1.42
N GLY A 26 -7.75 9.04 1.52
CA GLY A 26 -7.39 8.26 0.36
C GLY A 26 -8.60 7.64 -0.34
N LYS A 27 -8.53 7.55 -1.67
CA LYS A 27 -9.65 7.07 -2.47
C LYS A 27 -9.99 5.60 -2.27
N TYR A 28 -9.09 4.82 -1.68
CA TYR A 28 -9.32 3.38 -1.50
C TYR A 28 -9.62 2.96 -0.06
N VAL A 29 -9.77 3.92 0.86
CA VAL A 29 -10.05 3.59 2.27
C VAL A 29 -11.31 2.72 2.36
N ASP A 30 -12.39 3.15 1.72
CA ASP A 30 -13.68 2.45 1.75
C ASP A 30 -13.98 1.67 0.46
N GLU A 31 -12.95 1.36 -0.33
CA GLU A 31 -13.13 0.67 -1.59
C GLU A 31 -13.38 -0.82 -1.36
N HIS A 32 -14.46 -1.35 -1.93
CA HIS A 32 -14.83 -2.76 -1.79
C HIS A 32 -14.90 -3.50 -3.13
N ALA A 33 -14.53 -2.86 -4.23
CA ALA A 33 -14.52 -3.52 -5.54
C ALA A 33 -13.46 -4.61 -5.58
N HIS A 34 -13.75 -5.70 -6.30
CA HIS A 34 -12.79 -6.78 -6.49
C HIS A 34 -11.76 -6.41 -7.54
N GLY A 35 -10.52 -6.73 -7.28
CA GLY A 35 -9.45 -6.46 -8.21
C GLY A 35 -8.07 -6.55 -7.58
N MET A 36 -7.09 -6.03 -8.31
CA MET A 36 -5.69 -6.03 -7.90
C MET A 36 -5.22 -4.60 -7.70
N TYR A 37 -4.66 -4.33 -6.53
CA TYR A 37 -4.01 -3.04 -6.24
C TYR A 37 -2.58 -3.10 -6.71
N LYS A 38 -2.24 -2.23 -7.65
CA LYS A 38 -0.91 -2.16 -8.26
C LYS A 38 -0.19 -0.92 -7.80
N CYS A 39 1.15 -0.95 -7.89
CA CYS A 39 1.95 0.24 -7.62
C CYS A 39 1.62 1.32 -8.66
N ALA A 40 1.29 2.52 -8.17
CA ALA A 40 0.92 3.63 -9.05
C ALA A 40 2.07 4.10 -9.95
N ILE A 41 3.31 3.75 -9.62
CA ILE A 41 4.49 4.15 -10.39
C ILE A 41 4.89 3.10 -11.42
N CYS A 42 5.04 1.84 -11.00
CA CYS A 42 5.62 0.80 -11.85
C CYS A 42 4.64 -0.29 -12.27
N GLY A 43 3.42 -0.31 -11.72
CA GLY A 43 2.42 -1.31 -12.10
C GLY A 43 2.59 -2.69 -11.46
N THR A 44 3.56 -2.86 -10.57
CA THR A 44 3.74 -4.14 -9.87
C THR A 44 2.49 -4.47 -9.06
N GLU A 45 2.03 -5.73 -9.15
CA GLU A 45 0.89 -6.19 -8.34
C GLU A 45 1.29 -6.28 -6.87
N LEU A 46 0.63 -5.52 -6.02
CA LEU A 46 1.01 -5.41 -4.62
C LEU A 46 0.04 -6.14 -3.68
N PHE A 47 -1.25 -5.88 -3.80
CA PHE A 47 -2.25 -6.45 -2.89
C PHE A 47 -3.52 -6.81 -3.65
N SER A 48 -4.09 -7.99 -3.33
CA SER A 48 -5.39 -8.38 -3.83
C SER A 48 -6.49 -7.81 -2.95
N SER A 49 -7.63 -7.44 -3.55
CA SER A 49 -8.80 -7.03 -2.79
C SER A 49 -9.27 -8.12 -1.81
N ASP A 50 -8.94 -9.38 -2.10
CA ASP A 50 -9.33 -10.49 -1.23
C ASP A 50 -8.69 -10.42 0.15
N THR A 51 -7.59 -9.70 0.29
CA THR A 51 -6.89 -9.54 1.58
C THR A 51 -7.15 -8.17 2.21
N LYS A 52 -7.94 -7.33 1.57
CA LYS A 52 -8.28 -6.00 2.12
C LYS A 52 -9.32 -6.13 3.22
N PHE A 53 -9.15 -5.37 4.29
CA PHE A 53 -10.11 -5.33 5.39
C PHE A 53 -10.23 -3.93 5.96
N ASP A 54 -11.35 -3.66 6.62
CA ASP A 54 -11.63 -2.36 7.24
C ASP A 54 -11.00 -2.33 8.63
N SER A 55 -9.85 -1.68 8.73
CA SER A 55 -9.12 -1.60 10.00
C SER A 55 -9.58 -0.43 10.89
N GLY A 56 -10.31 0.53 10.32
CA GLY A 56 -10.73 1.72 11.05
C GLY A 56 -9.63 2.75 11.26
N THR A 57 -8.45 2.54 10.67
CA THR A 57 -7.30 3.43 10.88
C THR A 57 -7.27 4.64 9.96
N GLY A 58 -8.04 4.62 8.87
CA GLY A 58 -8.06 5.72 7.91
C GLY A 58 -7.21 5.50 6.67
N TRP A 59 -6.57 4.34 6.55
CA TRP A 59 -5.80 3.93 5.38
C TRP A 59 -6.24 2.55 4.90
N PRO A 60 -6.11 2.25 3.59
CA PRO A 60 -6.36 0.90 3.11
C PRO A 60 -5.48 -0.10 3.85
N SER A 61 -6.06 -1.19 4.29
CA SER A 61 -5.36 -2.19 5.09
C SER A 61 -5.53 -3.57 4.49
N PHE A 62 -4.44 -4.35 4.51
CA PHE A 62 -4.40 -5.68 3.90
C PHE A 62 -3.75 -6.66 4.86
N THR A 63 -4.14 -7.93 4.79
CA THR A 63 -3.57 -8.96 5.66
C THR A 63 -2.26 -9.52 5.13
N GLU A 64 -2.05 -9.48 3.82
CA GLU A 64 -0.83 -9.98 3.18
C GLU A 64 -0.68 -9.39 1.78
N PRO A 65 0.56 -9.30 1.26
CA PRO A 65 0.78 -8.90 -0.12
C PRO A 65 0.40 -10.03 -1.09
N LYS A 66 0.19 -9.69 -2.36
CA LYS A 66 -0.05 -10.67 -3.42
C LYS A 66 1.10 -11.67 -3.49
N ASN A 67 2.33 -11.15 -3.38
CA ASN A 67 3.54 -11.95 -3.40
C ASN A 67 4.58 -11.22 -2.57
N LEU A 68 5.16 -11.89 -1.57
CA LEU A 68 6.18 -11.30 -0.71
C LEU A 68 7.39 -10.80 -1.50
N GLU A 69 7.66 -11.36 -2.66
CA GLU A 69 8.77 -10.92 -3.51
C GLU A 69 8.54 -9.56 -4.16
N ASN A 70 7.29 -9.06 -4.15
CA ASN A 70 6.97 -7.77 -4.76
C ASN A 70 7.14 -6.59 -3.83
N ILE A 71 7.39 -6.85 -2.56
CA ILE A 71 7.62 -5.80 -1.56
C ILE A 71 8.95 -6.05 -0.84
N GLU A 72 9.46 -4.98 -0.22
CA GLU A 72 10.62 -5.05 0.65
C GLU A 72 10.24 -4.41 1.99
N LEU A 73 10.65 -5.03 3.09
CA LEU A 73 10.42 -4.52 4.43
C LEU A 73 11.72 -3.91 4.95
N LYS A 74 11.62 -2.70 5.50
CA LYS A 74 12.77 -1.96 6.02
C LYS A 74 12.49 -1.45 7.42
N GLU A 75 13.51 -1.37 8.25
CA GLU A 75 13.37 -0.76 9.55
C GLU A 75 13.13 0.73 9.43
N ASP A 76 12.20 1.25 10.23
CA ASP A 76 11.85 2.67 10.27
C ASP A 76 11.57 3.05 11.74
N GLY A 77 12.63 3.25 12.50
CA GLY A 77 12.52 3.45 13.93
C GLY A 77 11.98 2.20 14.61
N ASN A 78 10.85 2.32 15.31
CA ASN A 78 10.17 1.17 15.93
C ASN A 78 9.06 0.61 15.03
N ARG A 79 9.00 1.04 13.76
CA ARG A 79 8.03 0.56 12.79
C ARG A 79 8.74 -0.20 11.68
N THR A 80 7.97 -0.91 10.86
CA THR A 80 8.48 -1.61 9.68
C THR A 80 7.86 -0.99 8.43
N GLU A 81 8.71 -0.41 7.60
CA GLU A 81 8.30 0.23 6.34
C GLU A 81 8.05 -0.81 5.26
N VAL A 82 7.01 -0.59 4.45
CA VAL A 82 6.70 -1.40 3.27
C VAL A 82 7.05 -0.60 2.02
N VAL A 83 7.90 -1.18 1.18
CA VAL A 83 8.43 -0.54 -0.02
C VAL A 83 8.15 -1.43 -1.23
N CYS A 84 7.82 -0.81 -2.38
CA CYS A 84 7.71 -1.55 -3.64
C CYS A 84 9.11 -2.00 -4.07
N LYS A 85 9.32 -3.30 -4.20
CA LYS A 85 10.64 -3.83 -4.52
C LYS A 85 11.12 -3.42 -5.91
N THR A 86 10.19 -3.27 -6.85
CA THR A 86 10.53 -2.95 -8.24
C THR A 86 11.03 -1.52 -8.40
N CYS A 87 10.34 -0.53 -7.81
CA CYS A 87 10.68 0.88 -8.02
C CYS A 87 11.16 1.61 -6.77
N GLY A 88 11.17 0.96 -5.62
CA GLY A 88 11.62 1.57 -4.37
C GLY A 88 10.66 2.54 -3.73
N ALA A 89 9.40 2.61 -4.21
CA ALA A 89 8.43 3.55 -3.67
C ALA A 89 8.08 3.20 -2.22
N HIS A 90 8.06 4.21 -1.34
CA HIS A 90 7.51 4.06 -0.02
C HIS A 90 6.00 3.87 -0.14
N LEU A 91 5.47 2.77 0.39
CA LEU A 91 4.06 2.45 0.30
C LEU A 91 3.32 2.69 1.61
N GLY A 92 3.93 2.35 2.71
CA GLY A 92 3.33 2.45 4.03
C GLY A 92 4.11 1.67 5.06
N HIS A 93 3.39 1.08 6.01
CA HIS A 93 4.01 0.31 7.10
C HIS A 93 3.21 -0.95 7.37
N VAL A 94 3.85 -1.96 7.97
CA VAL A 94 3.17 -3.17 8.42
C VAL A 94 3.25 -3.26 9.95
N PHE A 95 2.15 -3.66 10.56
CA PHE A 95 2.01 -3.78 12.01
C PHE A 95 1.57 -5.19 12.37
N ASP A 96 1.78 -5.58 13.64
CA ASP A 96 1.44 -6.93 14.14
C ASP A 96 0.06 -7.00 14.79
N ASP A 97 -0.78 -6.00 14.57
CA ASP A 97 -2.12 -5.90 15.17
C ASP A 97 -3.24 -6.20 14.16
N GLY A 98 -2.98 -7.02 13.17
CA GLY A 98 -3.97 -7.46 12.20
C GLY A 98 -4.82 -8.63 12.70
N PRO A 99 -5.78 -9.09 11.86
CA PRO A 99 -6.64 -10.20 12.25
C PRO A 99 -5.85 -11.48 12.53
N ALA A 100 -6.02 -12.04 13.74
CA ALA A 100 -5.27 -13.20 14.17
C ALA A 100 -5.50 -14.43 13.29
N ASP A 101 -6.72 -14.59 12.77
CA ASP A 101 -7.09 -15.70 11.89
C ASP A 101 -6.56 -15.53 10.46
N LYS A 102 -5.96 -14.39 10.16
CA LYS A 102 -5.40 -14.05 8.84
C LYS A 102 -3.89 -13.82 8.90
N GLY A 103 -3.22 -14.30 9.93
CA GLY A 103 -1.77 -14.16 10.07
C GLY A 103 -1.31 -13.05 10.99
N GLY A 104 -2.22 -12.24 11.51
CA GLY A 104 -1.89 -11.23 12.52
C GLY A 104 -1.22 -9.96 12.01
N LYS A 105 -1.08 -9.79 10.71
CA LYS A 105 -0.43 -8.62 10.11
C LYS A 105 -1.45 -7.62 9.58
N ARG A 106 -1.10 -6.33 9.68
CA ARG A 106 -1.87 -5.24 9.07
C ARG A 106 -0.93 -4.41 8.23
N TYR A 107 -1.02 -4.58 6.91
CA TYR A 107 -0.28 -3.77 5.94
C TYR A 107 -1.09 -2.51 5.69
N CYS A 108 -0.63 -1.39 6.23
CA CYS A 108 -1.29 -0.09 6.16
C CYS A 108 -0.65 0.71 5.04
N ILE A 109 -1.37 0.92 3.94
CA ILE A 109 -0.79 1.42 2.69
C ILE A 109 -1.47 2.72 2.30
N ASN A 110 -0.68 3.69 1.80
CA ASN A 110 -1.22 4.97 1.32
C ASN A 110 -1.95 4.76 -0.01
N SER A 111 -3.21 5.20 -0.09
CA SER A 111 -4.01 5.07 -1.31
C SER A 111 -3.34 5.69 -2.53
N VAL A 112 -2.65 6.81 -2.35
CA VAL A 112 -2.02 7.53 -3.46
C VAL A 112 -0.96 6.67 -4.16
N CYS A 113 -0.38 5.69 -3.46
CA CYS A 113 0.63 4.78 -4.00
C CYS A 113 0.03 3.60 -4.76
N LEU A 114 -1.29 3.48 -4.76
CA LEU A 114 -1.99 2.34 -5.33
C LEU A 114 -2.85 2.75 -6.52
N GLU A 115 -3.02 1.79 -7.43
CA GLU A 115 -3.95 1.90 -8.53
C GLU A 115 -4.73 0.60 -8.60
N LEU A 116 -6.04 0.69 -8.40
CA LEU A 116 -6.89 -0.50 -8.42
C LEU A 116 -7.26 -0.84 -9.85
N LYS A 117 -6.87 -2.05 -10.28
CA LYS A 117 -7.38 -2.63 -11.51
C LYS A 117 -8.54 -3.55 -11.15
N LYS A 118 -9.76 -3.12 -11.45
CA LYS A 118 -10.96 -3.87 -11.12
C LYS A 118 -11.04 -5.14 -11.94
N LYS A 119 -11.53 -6.20 -11.30
CA LYS A 119 -11.78 -7.47 -11.96
C LYS A 119 -13.03 -7.32 -12.85
N GLU A 120 -12.90 -7.79 -14.08
CA GLU A 120 -14.02 -7.80 -15.03
C GLU A 120 -14.92 -9.01 -14.82
#